data_8ec74098f346cf6b586f6e18d52eff9f
#
_entry.id   8ec74098f346cf6b586f6e18d52eff9f
#
_cell.length_a   1.000
_cell.length_b   1.000
_cell.length_c   1.000
_cell.angle_alpha   90.00
_cell.angle_beta   90.00
_cell.angle_gamma   90.00
#
_symmetry.space_group_name_H-M   'P 1'
#
loop_
_entity.id
_entity.type
_entity.pdbx_description
1 polymer ?
#
loop_
_entity_poly.entity_id
_entity_poly.type
_entity_poly.pdbx_seq_one_letter_code
_entity_poly.pdbx_strand_id
1 'polypeptide(L)'
;MRVPAARNCNRQPSPKEVYVNSAGLDDTDVALLEIVRFYLQTFVVESSQSWILALKAAEKYFGIQEGARVGVRLLLALQEMRFARRSVFSFNAPQCAGCSMYLTEHERRLTTSISALRRGRLGPAQAEMMMLCEGHDASVALSAFFELVALLPRLEQVALEVKC
;
A
#
# COMPACT_ATOMS: atom_id res chain seq x y z
N MET A 1 15.71 11.12 20.90
CA MET A 1 16.03 10.56 19.56
C MET A 1 15.65 11.63 18.54
N ARG A 2 16.62 12.27 17.89
CA ARG A 2 16.34 13.30 16.89
C ARG A 2 15.87 12.62 15.62
N VAL A 3 14.65 12.90 15.20
CA VAL A 3 14.16 12.57 13.84
C VAL A 3 15.09 13.33 12.88
N PRO A 4 15.78 12.65 11.95
CA PRO A 4 16.56 13.34 10.95
C PRO A 4 15.64 14.24 10.14
N ALA A 5 16.01 15.50 10.03
CA ALA A 5 15.30 16.52 9.25
C ALA A 5 15.04 15.96 7.85
N ALA A 6 13.80 16.14 7.35
CA ALA A 6 13.41 15.78 6.00
C ALA A 6 14.46 16.32 5.03
N ARG A 7 15.23 15.43 4.41
CA ARG A 7 16.17 15.81 3.35
C ARG A 7 15.34 16.32 2.20
N ASN A 8 15.55 17.58 1.82
CA ASN A 8 15.01 18.11 0.58
C ASN A 8 15.49 17.23 -0.57
N CYS A 9 14.59 16.43 -1.09
CA CYS A 9 14.88 15.52 -2.18
C CYS A 9 14.70 16.30 -3.49
N ASN A 10 15.81 16.67 -4.15
CA ASN A 10 15.82 17.24 -5.50
C ASN A 10 15.67 16.17 -6.58
N ARG A 11 15.13 14.99 -6.22
CA ARG A 11 14.93 13.91 -7.18
C ARG A 11 13.81 14.29 -8.14
N GLN A 12 14.09 14.15 -9.44
CA GLN A 12 13.05 14.15 -10.45
C GLN A 12 12.34 12.79 -10.45
N PRO A 13 10.99 12.75 -10.50
CA PRO A 13 10.26 11.49 -10.60
C PRO A 13 10.61 10.76 -11.90
N SER A 14 10.64 9.43 -11.83
CA SER A 14 10.76 8.60 -13.03
C SER A 14 9.53 8.77 -13.93
N PRO A 15 9.67 8.61 -15.27
CA PRO A 15 8.51 8.66 -16.19
C PRO A 15 7.39 7.65 -15.87
N LYS A 16 7.71 6.60 -15.12
CA LYS A 16 6.75 5.57 -14.69
C LYS A 16 6.06 5.89 -13.35
N GLU A 17 6.51 6.92 -12.65
CA GLU A 17 5.91 7.34 -11.39
C GLU A 17 4.70 8.25 -11.63
N VAL A 18 3.67 8.06 -10.82
CA VAL A 18 2.41 8.81 -10.90
C VAL A 18 2.24 9.61 -9.61
N TYR A 19 1.73 10.83 -9.74
CA TYR A 19 1.44 11.67 -8.58
C TYR A 19 0.29 11.07 -7.75
N VAL A 20 0.47 10.93 -6.43
CA VAL A 20 -0.52 10.29 -5.55
C VAL A 20 -1.91 10.93 -5.69
N ASN A 21 -1.97 12.26 -5.73
CA ASN A 21 -3.24 12.98 -5.83
C ASN A 21 -3.97 12.79 -7.18
N SER A 22 -3.28 12.31 -8.22
CA SER A 22 -3.87 12.01 -9.53
C SER A 22 -4.18 10.53 -9.73
N ALA A 23 -3.85 9.68 -8.75
CA ALA A 23 -4.00 8.24 -8.87
C ALA A 23 -5.42 7.71 -8.53
N GLY A 24 -6.35 8.58 -8.16
CA GLY A 24 -7.73 8.20 -7.81
C GLY A 24 -7.84 7.41 -6.50
N LEU A 25 -6.89 7.59 -5.58
CA LEU A 25 -6.88 6.98 -4.26
C LEU A 25 -7.79 7.78 -3.30
N ASP A 26 -8.53 7.08 -2.45
CA ASP A 26 -9.24 7.71 -1.35
C ASP A 26 -8.35 7.84 -0.09
N ASP A 27 -8.86 8.47 0.96
CA ASP A 27 -8.11 8.69 2.20
C ASP A 27 -7.65 7.38 2.85
N THR A 28 -8.44 6.31 2.73
CA THR A 28 -8.08 4.98 3.23
C THR A 28 -6.92 4.38 2.43
N ASP A 29 -6.96 4.49 1.11
CA ASP A 29 -5.88 4.00 0.23
C ASP A 29 -4.58 4.76 0.51
N VAL A 30 -4.65 6.08 0.71
CA VAL A 30 -3.48 6.92 1.06
C VAL A 30 -2.92 6.54 2.44
N ALA A 31 -3.80 6.32 3.43
CA ALA A 31 -3.39 5.86 4.75
C ALA A 31 -2.67 4.50 4.69
N LEU A 32 -3.23 3.54 3.95
CA LEU A 32 -2.60 2.24 3.75
C LEU A 32 -1.25 2.35 3.04
N LEU A 33 -1.12 3.22 2.04
CA LEU A 33 0.14 3.45 1.34
C LEU A 33 1.23 3.95 2.30
N GLU A 34 0.92 4.87 3.21
CA GLU A 34 1.87 5.35 4.22
C GLU A 34 2.33 4.19 5.13
N ILE A 35 1.41 3.38 5.62
CA ILE A 35 1.72 2.22 6.48
C ILE A 35 2.57 1.19 5.72
N VAL A 36 2.22 0.89 4.47
CA VAL A 36 2.98 -0.01 3.58
C VAL A 36 4.42 0.45 3.45
N ARG A 37 4.65 1.72 3.20
CA ARG A 37 6.00 2.29 3.04
C ARG A 37 6.86 2.13 4.28
N PHE A 38 6.29 2.32 5.46
CA PHE A 38 7.01 2.11 6.72
C PHE A 38 7.37 0.63 6.93
N TYR A 39 6.46 -0.29 6.63
CA TYR A 39 6.78 -1.72 6.69
C TYR A 39 7.85 -2.13 5.66
N LEU A 40 7.73 -1.67 4.41
CA LEU A 40 8.73 -1.95 3.39
C LEU A 40 10.10 -1.39 3.76
N GLN A 41 10.14 -0.21 4.37
CA GLN A 41 11.38 0.37 4.87
C GLN A 41 12.04 -0.49 5.95
N THR A 42 11.24 -1.10 6.83
CA THR A 42 11.74 -2.06 7.83
C THR A 42 12.41 -3.26 7.18
N PHE A 43 11.83 -3.77 6.08
CA PHE A 43 12.41 -4.92 5.37
C PHE A 43 13.73 -4.60 4.66
N VAL A 44 13.93 -3.36 4.24
CA VAL A 44 15.16 -2.92 3.57
C VAL A 44 16.22 -2.47 4.57
N VAL A 45 15.81 -1.79 5.63
CA VAL A 45 16.69 -1.26 6.69
C VAL A 45 16.16 -1.70 8.05
N GLU A 46 16.52 -2.91 8.48
CA GLU A 46 16.04 -3.50 9.74
C GLU A 46 16.31 -2.62 10.96
N SER A 47 17.47 -1.96 10.99
CA SER A 47 17.84 -1.04 12.07
C SER A 47 16.98 0.22 12.15
N SER A 48 16.20 0.53 11.12
CA SER A 48 15.31 1.71 11.11
C SER A 48 14.15 1.60 12.10
N GLN A 49 13.73 0.37 12.44
CA GLN A 49 12.55 0.09 13.27
C GLN A 49 11.28 0.81 12.76
N SER A 50 11.18 1.02 11.46
CA SER A 50 10.07 1.77 10.85
C SER A 50 8.71 1.09 11.03
N TRP A 51 8.68 -0.20 11.42
CA TRP A 51 7.46 -0.90 11.81
C TRP A 51 6.72 -0.19 12.97
N ILE A 52 7.45 0.49 13.89
CA ILE A 52 6.84 1.29 14.96
C ILE A 52 6.05 2.45 14.35
N LEU A 53 6.60 3.10 13.32
CA LEU A 53 5.92 4.19 12.62
C LEU A 53 4.73 3.67 11.81
N ALA A 54 4.82 2.47 11.25
CA ALA A 54 3.69 1.81 10.59
C ALA A 54 2.52 1.60 11.55
N LEU A 55 2.78 1.07 12.75
CA LEU A 55 1.73 0.87 13.76
C LEU A 55 1.14 2.20 14.25
N LYS A 56 1.97 3.22 14.49
CA LYS A 56 1.50 4.56 14.87
C LYS A 56 0.64 5.20 13.77
N ALA A 57 1.01 5.03 12.50
CA ALA A 57 0.20 5.49 11.39
C ALA A 57 -1.15 4.75 11.33
N ALA A 58 -1.14 3.43 11.53
CA ALA A 58 -2.37 2.64 11.57
C ALA A 58 -3.31 3.10 12.70
N GLU A 59 -2.78 3.35 13.91
CA GLU A 59 -3.56 3.90 15.03
C GLU A 59 -4.12 5.29 14.73
N LYS A 60 -3.31 6.15 14.11
CA LYS A 60 -3.72 7.52 13.72
C LYS A 60 -4.91 7.52 12.76
N TYR A 61 -4.91 6.62 11.76
CA TYR A 61 -5.93 6.61 10.72
C TYR A 61 -7.16 5.77 11.05
N PHE A 62 -6.99 4.68 11.82
CA PHE A 62 -8.06 3.71 12.09
C PHE A 62 -8.45 3.61 13.56
N GLY A 63 -7.83 4.37 14.47
CA GLY A 63 -8.02 4.28 15.90
C GLY A 63 -7.22 3.14 16.54
N ILE A 64 -7.13 3.13 17.88
CA ILE A 64 -6.23 2.23 18.62
C ILE A 64 -6.56 0.76 18.36
N GLN A 65 -7.82 0.37 18.46
CA GLN A 65 -8.22 -1.04 18.32
C GLN A 65 -8.15 -1.52 16.88
N GLU A 66 -8.81 -0.82 15.95
CA GLU A 66 -8.84 -1.19 14.54
C GLU A 66 -7.48 -0.97 13.87
N GLY A 67 -6.74 0.05 14.26
CA GLY A 67 -5.39 0.32 13.76
C GLY A 67 -4.44 -0.83 14.03
N ALA A 68 -4.46 -1.42 15.23
CA ALA A 68 -3.65 -2.60 15.54
C ALA A 68 -4.01 -3.80 14.64
N ARG A 69 -5.31 -4.06 14.44
CA ARG A 69 -5.80 -5.14 13.57
C ARG A 69 -5.41 -4.92 12.10
N VAL A 70 -5.65 -3.72 11.59
CA VAL A 70 -5.27 -3.34 10.21
C VAL A 70 -3.76 -3.44 10.03
N GLY A 71 -2.98 -2.91 10.97
CA GLY A 71 -1.52 -2.95 10.92
C GLY A 71 -0.97 -4.37 10.83
N VAL A 72 -1.45 -5.29 11.69
CA VAL A 72 -1.03 -6.69 11.68
C VAL A 72 -1.45 -7.40 10.39
N ARG A 73 -2.71 -7.24 9.96
CA ARG A 73 -3.19 -7.88 8.71
C ARG A 73 -2.45 -7.37 7.48
N LEU A 74 -2.15 -6.07 7.43
CA LEU A 74 -1.37 -5.49 6.33
C LEU A 74 0.07 -6.04 6.31
N LEU A 75 0.72 -6.14 7.49
CA LEU A 75 2.06 -6.72 7.59
C LEU A 75 2.10 -8.17 7.08
N LEU A 76 1.14 -9.00 7.50
CA LEU A 76 1.04 -10.39 7.05
C LEU A 76 0.80 -10.47 5.53
N ALA A 77 -0.10 -9.65 4.99
CA ALA A 77 -0.37 -9.63 3.55
C ALA A 77 0.85 -9.19 2.72
N LEU A 78 1.59 -8.18 3.19
CA LEU A 78 2.84 -7.76 2.57
C LEU A 78 3.90 -8.86 2.60
N GLN A 79 3.97 -9.62 3.68
CA GLN A 79 4.91 -10.73 3.82
C GLN A 79 4.60 -11.84 2.82
N GLU A 80 3.33 -12.22 2.65
CA GLU A 80 2.92 -13.21 1.65
C GLU A 80 3.24 -12.75 0.22
N MET A 81 2.97 -11.48 -0.09
CA MET A 81 3.34 -10.90 -1.38
C MET A 81 4.87 -10.94 -1.60
N ARG A 82 5.67 -10.63 -0.58
CA ARG A 82 7.14 -10.67 -0.66
C ARG A 82 7.66 -12.09 -0.92
N PHE A 83 7.10 -13.09 -0.29
CA PHE A 83 7.47 -14.49 -0.52
C PHE A 83 7.15 -14.99 -1.93
N ALA A 84 6.10 -14.46 -2.54
CA ALA A 84 5.75 -14.77 -3.92
C ALA A 84 6.63 -14.06 -4.95
N ARG A 85 7.42 -13.06 -4.55
CA ARG A 85 8.29 -12.28 -5.43
C ARG A 85 9.74 -12.77 -5.36
N ARG A 86 10.46 -12.57 -6.46
CA ARG A 86 11.93 -12.75 -6.53
C ARG A 86 12.68 -11.43 -6.57
N SER A 87 12.11 -10.43 -7.22
CA SER A 87 12.73 -9.10 -7.30
C SER A 87 12.31 -8.19 -6.15
N VAL A 88 13.11 -7.15 -5.92
CA VAL A 88 12.85 -6.15 -4.88
C VAL A 88 11.61 -5.34 -5.23
N PHE A 89 10.75 -5.10 -4.26
CA PHE A 89 9.63 -4.17 -4.39
C PHE A 89 10.15 -2.74 -4.32
N SER A 90 9.94 -1.96 -5.36
CA SER A 90 10.29 -0.54 -5.36
C SER A 90 9.20 0.30 -4.68
N PHE A 91 9.60 1.18 -3.78
CA PHE A 91 8.71 2.09 -3.06
C PHE A 91 9.41 3.42 -2.80
N ASN A 92 8.63 4.45 -2.54
CA ASN A 92 9.14 5.76 -2.20
C ASN A 92 9.28 5.92 -0.68
N ALA A 93 10.38 6.55 -0.24
CA ALA A 93 10.67 6.74 1.18
C ALA A 93 9.59 7.62 1.85
N PRO A 94 8.93 7.15 2.91
CA PRO A 94 7.82 7.88 3.54
C PRO A 94 8.26 9.18 4.21
N GLN A 95 9.51 9.27 4.67
CA GLN A 95 10.06 10.47 5.31
C GLN A 95 10.59 11.52 4.31
N CYS A 96 10.63 11.20 3.03
CA CYS A 96 11.03 12.14 2.00
C CYS A 96 9.81 12.86 1.44
N ALA A 97 9.59 14.12 1.78
CA ALA A 97 8.43 14.88 1.35
C ALA A 97 8.26 14.93 -0.18
N GLY A 98 9.36 15.07 -0.93
CA GLY A 98 9.32 15.07 -2.39
C GLY A 98 9.02 13.68 -2.98
N CYS A 99 9.63 12.62 -2.42
CA CYS A 99 9.43 11.25 -2.91
C CYS A 99 8.03 10.72 -2.57
N SER A 100 7.52 11.04 -1.37
CA SER A 100 6.23 10.51 -0.89
C SER A 100 5.03 10.98 -1.70
N MET A 101 5.18 12.06 -2.46
CA MET A 101 4.12 12.56 -3.36
C MET A 101 3.90 11.70 -4.61
N TYR A 102 4.79 10.75 -4.90
CA TYR A 102 4.70 9.92 -6.09
C TYR A 102 4.53 8.45 -5.73
N LEU A 103 3.83 7.71 -6.59
CA LEU A 103 3.71 6.25 -6.58
C LEU A 103 4.73 5.65 -7.53
N THR A 104 5.46 4.65 -7.09
CA THR A 104 6.17 3.76 -8.00
C THR A 104 5.18 2.88 -8.76
N GLU A 105 5.64 2.17 -9.79
CA GLU A 105 4.79 1.22 -10.49
C GLU A 105 4.29 0.11 -9.55
N HIS A 106 5.15 -0.40 -8.67
CA HIS A 106 4.76 -1.44 -7.71
C HIS A 106 3.73 -0.93 -6.70
N GLU A 107 3.92 0.27 -6.15
CA GLU A 107 2.95 0.90 -5.24
C GLU A 107 1.60 1.12 -5.92
N ARG A 108 1.61 1.58 -7.18
CA ARG A 108 0.39 1.78 -7.96
C ARG A 108 -0.38 0.48 -8.16
N ARG A 109 0.31 -0.62 -8.53
CA ARG A 109 -0.32 -1.93 -8.68
C ARG A 109 -0.89 -2.44 -7.36
N LEU A 110 -0.15 -2.29 -6.26
CA LEU A 110 -0.59 -2.70 -4.93
C LEU A 110 -1.85 -1.94 -4.50
N THR A 111 -1.83 -0.61 -4.59
CA THR A 111 -2.98 0.22 -4.23
C THR A 111 -4.17 -0.04 -5.14
N THR A 112 -3.96 -0.27 -6.43
CA THR A 112 -5.03 -0.65 -7.37
C THR A 112 -5.65 -1.99 -7.01
N SER A 113 -4.83 -2.99 -6.64
CA SER A 113 -5.33 -4.31 -6.20
C SER A 113 -6.18 -4.19 -4.93
N ILE A 114 -5.68 -3.48 -3.90
CA ILE A 114 -6.43 -3.27 -2.64
C ILE A 114 -7.74 -2.51 -2.90
N SER A 115 -7.69 -1.45 -3.68
CA SER A 115 -8.87 -0.65 -4.02
C SER A 115 -9.91 -1.46 -4.81
N ALA A 116 -9.47 -2.36 -5.71
CA ALA A 116 -10.34 -3.27 -6.41
C ALA A 116 -11.02 -4.28 -5.47
N LEU A 117 -10.27 -4.85 -4.51
CA LEU A 117 -10.84 -5.73 -3.47
C LEU A 117 -11.88 -5.00 -2.62
N ARG A 118 -11.62 -3.75 -2.22
CA ARG A 118 -12.56 -2.93 -1.45
C ARG A 118 -13.85 -2.65 -2.21
N ARG A 119 -13.80 -2.67 -3.54
CA ARG A 119 -14.98 -2.54 -4.43
C ARG A 119 -15.62 -3.89 -4.78
N GLY A 120 -15.14 -5.00 -4.25
CA GLY A 120 -15.61 -6.34 -4.59
C GLY A 120 -15.24 -6.80 -6.00
N ARG A 121 -14.23 -6.19 -6.62
CA ARG A 121 -13.79 -6.48 -7.99
C ARG A 121 -12.60 -7.44 -7.99
N LEU A 122 -12.87 -8.73 -7.84
CA LEU A 122 -11.83 -9.75 -7.67
C LEU A 122 -10.93 -9.89 -8.92
N GLY A 123 -11.49 -9.89 -10.12
CA GLY A 123 -10.71 -10.06 -11.36
C GLY A 123 -9.60 -9.02 -11.53
N PRO A 124 -9.90 -7.70 -11.50
CA PRO A 124 -8.88 -6.68 -11.53
C PRO A 124 -7.86 -6.76 -10.38
N ALA A 125 -8.31 -7.09 -9.15
CA ALA A 125 -7.42 -7.26 -8.01
C ALA A 125 -6.42 -8.41 -8.24
N GLN A 126 -6.91 -9.54 -8.74
CA GLN A 126 -6.08 -10.70 -9.06
C GLN A 126 -5.06 -10.39 -10.16
N ALA A 127 -5.48 -9.69 -11.21
CA ALA A 127 -4.58 -9.31 -12.31
C ALA A 127 -3.41 -8.45 -11.81
N GLU A 128 -3.67 -7.43 -11.00
CA GLU A 128 -2.61 -6.58 -10.43
C GLU A 128 -1.72 -7.36 -9.46
N MET A 129 -2.29 -8.25 -8.63
CA MET A 129 -1.51 -9.07 -7.70
C MET A 129 -0.62 -10.08 -8.45
N MET A 130 -1.10 -10.69 -9.52
CA MET A 130 -0.29 -11.56 -10.37
C MET A 130 0.90 -10.83 -10.98
N MET A 131 0.70 -9.60 -11.45
CA MET A 131 1.79 -8.76 -11.96
C MET A 131 2.79 -8.41 -10.85
N LEU A 132 2.31 -8.09 -9.65
CA LEU A 132 3.15 -7.85 -8.48
C LEU A 132 3.96 -9.09 -8.09
N CYS A 133 3.38 -10.27 -8.15
CA CYS A 133 4.03 -11.55 -7.86
C CYS A 133 4.83 -12.11 -9.06
N GLU A 134 5.07 -11.30 -10.09
CA GLU A 134 5.94 -11.65 -11.24
C GLU A 134 5.47 -12.90 -12.00
N GLY A 135 4.17 -13.15 -12.03
CA GLY A 135 3.57 -14.33 -12.63
C GLY A 135 3.66 -15.61 -11.79
N HIS A 136 4.22 -15.54 -10.58
CA HIS A 136 4.16 -16.65 -9.62
C HIS A 136 2.77 -16.75 -8.99
N ASP A 137 2.54 -17.85 -8.25
CA ASP A 137 1.28 -18.03 -7.53
C ASP A 137 1.05 -16.90 -6.52
N ALA A 138 0.01 -16.11 -6.76
CA ALA A 138 -0.40 -14.98 -5.96
C ALA A 138 -1.59 -15.29 -5.04
N SER A 139 -2.07 -16.54 -5.01
CA SER A 139 -3.31 -16.91 -4.31
C SER A 139 -3.25 -16.64 -2.81
N VAL A 140 -2.15 -16.98 -2.16
CA VAL A 140 -1.95 -16.76 -0.72
C VAL A 140 -1.89 -15.26 -0.40
N ALA A 141 -1.12 -14.50 -1.18
CA ALA A 141 -1.04 -13.05 -1.04
C ALA A 141 -2.42 -12.39 -1.23
N LEU A 142 -3.13 -12.76 -2.30
CA LEU A 142 -4.47 -12.23 -2.58
C LEU A 142 -5.46 -12.55 -1.45
N SER A 143 -5.44 -13.77 -0.91
CA SER A 143 -6.26 -14.16 0.24
C SER A 143 -5.95 -13.32 1.48
N ALA A 144 -4.68 -13.06 1.77
CA ALA A 144 -4.26 -12.24 2.89
C ALA A 144 -4.72 -10.77 2.73
N PHE A 145 -4.64 -10.20 1.53
CA PHE A 145 -5.19 -8.88 1.25
C PHE A 145 -6.72 -8.85 1.31
N PHE A 146 -7.38 -9.93 0.94
CA PHE A 146 -8.84 -10.04 1.10
C PHE A 146 -9.26 -10.00 2.57
N GLU A 147 -8.53 -10.69 3.45
CA GLU A 147 -8.76 -10.61 4.91
C GLU A 147 -8.51 -9.20 5.47
N LEU A 148 -7.48 -8.50 4.98
CA LEU A 148 -7.23 -7.11 5.34
C LEU A 148 -8.42 -6.22 4.96
N VAL A 149 -8.89 -6.34 3.72
CA VAL A 149 -9.97 -5.51 3.17
C VAL A 149 -11.28 -5.70 3.93
N ALA A 150 -11.52 -6.87 4.54
CA ALA A 150 -12.68 -7.12 5.40
C ALA A 150 -12.71 -6.21 6.66
N LEU A 151 -11.58 -5.64 7.06
CA LEU A 151 -11.46 -4.69 8.19
C LEU A 151 -11.61 -3.24 7.75
N LEU A 152 -11.59 -2.95 6.46
CA LEU A 152 -11.58 -1.59 5.91
C LEU A 152 -12.99 -1.13 5.49
N PRO A 153 -13.22 0.19 5.43
CA PRO A 153 -14.43 0.72 4.84
C PRO A 153 -14.59 0.23 3.39
N ARG A 154 -15.76 -0.28 3.06
CA ARG A 154 -16.09 -0.66 1.68
C ARG A 154 -16.23 0.60 0.82
N LEU A 155 -15.71 0.55 -0.38
CA LEU A 155 -16.00 1.55 -1.40
C LEU A 155 -17.33 1.15 -2.05
N GLU A 156 -18.33 2.02 -1.97
CA GLU A 156 -19.58 1.83 -2.71
C GLU A 156 -19.28 1.80 -4.20
N GLN A 157 -19.84 0.83 -4.89
CA GLN A 157 -19.89 0.88 -6.34
C GLN A 157 -20.79 2.06 -6.68
N VAL A 158 -20.22 3.12 -7.28
CA VAL A 158 -21.02 4.14 -7.92
C VAL A 158 -21.78 3.42 -9.04
N ALA A 159 -23.07 3.16 -8.81
CA ALA A 159 -23.95 2.68 -9.85
C ALA A 159 -23.91 3.74 -10.94
N LEU A 160 -23.30 3.42 -12.08
CA LEU A 160 -23.47 4.19 -13.29
C LEU A 160 -24.94 4.04 -13.68
N GLU A 161 -25.79 4.98 -13.25
CA GLU A 161 -27.12 5.13 -13.81
C GLU A 161 -26.94 5.49 -15.29
N VAL A 162 -27.05 4.49 -16.13
CA VAL A 162 -27.27 4.73 -17.56
C VAL A 162 -28.67 5.29 -17.66
N LYS A 163 -28.79 6.63 -17.68
CA LYS A 163 -30.01 7.28 -18.12
C LYS A 163 -30.17 7.02 -19.61
N CYS A 164 -31.13 6.17 -19.94
CA CYS A 164 -31.65 6.10 -21.31
C CYS A 164 -32.30 7.42 -21.71
#